data_8764cb50c286ce925c111f6df44af974
#
_entry.id   8764cb50c286ce925c111f6df44af974
#
_cell.length_a   1.000
_cell.length_b   1.000
_cell.length_c   1.000
_cell.angle_alpha   90.00
_cell.angle_beta   90.00
_cell.angle_gamma   90.00
#
_symmetry.space_group_name_H-M   'P 1'
#
loop_
_entity.id
_entity.type
_entity.pdbx_description
1 polymer ?
#
loop_
_entity_poly.entity_id
_entity_poly.type
_entity_poly.pdbx_seq_one_letter_code
_entity_poly.pdbx_strand_id
1 'polypeptide(L)' 'SVVSTAQETVMTPEAMFRLTECYTAIGLPEQANGYAKMLRKNFPDSEWAKKLK' A
#
# COMPACT_ATOMS: atom_id res chain seq x y z
N SER A 1 -13.51 1.60 -19.27
CA SER A 1 -13.28 0.87 -19.49
C SER A 1 -12.54 -0.36 -19.17
N VAL A 2 -12.49 -1.14 -19.99
CA VAL A 2 -11.96 -2.31 -19.81
C VAL A 2 -10.57 -2.27 -19.48
N VAL A 3 -9.96 -1.31 -19.89
CA VAL A 3 -8.66 -1.20 -19.66
C VAL A 3 -8.35 -1.17 -18.27
N SER A 4 -9.20 -0.68 -17.50
CA SER A 4 -8.95 -0.54 -16.14
C SER A 4 -8.73 -1.85 -15.49
N THR A 5 -9.16 -2.89 -16.06
CA THR A 5 -8.97 -4.16 -15.46
C THR A 5 -7.52 -4.47 -15.22
N ALA A 6 -6.70 -4.19 -16.15
CA ALA A 6 -5.31 -4.48 -16.00
C ALA A 6 -4.71 -3.59 -14.95
N GLN A 7 -5.17 -2.37 -14.89
CA GLN A 7 -4.62 -1.45 -13.97
C GLN A 7 -4.95 -1.81 -12.55
N GLU A 8 -6.08 -2.42 -12.36
CA GLU A 8 -6.51 -2.75 -11.03
C GLU A 8 -5.60 -3.76 -10.37
N THR A 9 -4.82 -4.45 -11.15
CA THR A 9 -3.95 -5.43 -10.56
C THR A 9 -2.62 -4.83 -10.18
N VAL A 10 -2.40 -3.56 -10.47
CA VAL A 10 -1.14 -2.93 -10.17
C VAL A 10 -1.23 -2.16 -8.87
N MET A 11 -0.42 -2.53 -7.91
CA MET A 11 -0.39 -1.84 -6.63
C MET A 11 0.79 -0.90 -6.61
N THR A 12 0.53 0.38 -6.69
CA THR A 12 1.60 1.35 -6.67
C THR A 12 2.02 1.60 -5.23
N PRO A 13 3.21 2.12 -5.01
CA PRO A 13 3.66 2.43 -3.65
C PRO A 13 2.72 3.39 -2.94
N GLU A 14 2.21 4.37 -3.64
CA GLU A 14 1.29 5.32 -3.05
C GLU A 14 0.01 4.63 -2.60
N ALA A 15 -0.52 3.74 -3.43
CA ALA A 15 -1.75 3.04 -3.09
C ALA A 15 -1.55 2.19 -1.84
N MET A 16 -0.42 1.51 -1.74
CA MET A 16 -0.14 0.69 -0.58
C MET A 16 -0.01 1.54 0.68
N PHE A 17 0.60 2.71 0.56
CA PHE A 17 0.76 3.60 1.69
C PHE A 17 -0.61 4.07 2.16
N ARG A 18 -1.48 4.45 1.24
CA ARG A 18 -2.81 4.93 1.61
C ARG A 18 -3.65 3.83 2.22
N LEU A 19 -3.52 2.60 1.72
CA LEU A 19 -4.24 1.49 2.30
C LEU A 19 -3.76 1.25 3.73
N THR A 20 -2.46 1.37 3.97
CA THR A 20 -1.92 1.22 5.29
C THR A 20 -2.53 2.26 6.24
N GLU A 21 -2.62 3.50 5.78
CA GLU A 21 -3.20 4.55 6.60
C GLU A 21 -4.69 4.30 6.85
N CYS A 22 -5.41 3.88 5.82
CA CYS A 22 -6.83 3.65 5.95
C CYS A 22 -7.13 2.53 6.95
N TYR A 23 -6.42 1.43 6.84
CA TYR A 23 -6.67 0.32 7.73
C TYR A 23 -6.30 0.67 9.18
N THR A 24 -5.26 1.47 9.34
CA THR A 24 -4.88 1.90 10.67
C THR A 24 -6.00 2.77 11.25
N ALA A 25 -6.55 3.65 10.44
CA ALA A 25 -7.59 4.56 10.90
C ALA A 25 -8.88 3.86 11.29
N ILE A 26 -9.21 2.79 10.59
CA ILE A 26 -10.45 2.09 10.91
C ILE A 26 -10.25 0.96 11.93
N GLY A 27 -9.07 0.90 12.50
CA GLY A 27 -8.86 -0.06 13.58
C GLY A 27 -8.47 -1.47 13.16
N LEU A 28 -7.86 -1.62 12.01
CA LEU A 28 -7.43 -2.92 11.52
C LEU A 28 -5.91 -2.91 11.34
N PRO A 29 -5.17 -2.82 12.42
CA PRO A 29 -3.72 -2.71 12.35
C PRO A 29 -3.03 -3.90 11.68
N GLU A 30 -3.61 -5.09 11.79
CA GLU A 30 -2.99 -6.25 11.17
C GLU A 30 -3.02 -6.13 9.67
N GLN A 31 -4.12 -5.61 9.13
CA GLN A 31 -4.23 -5.42 7.70
C GLN A 31 -3.25 -4.32 7.26
N ALA A 32 -3.17 -3.27 8.06
CA ALA A 32 -2.29 -2.17 7.77
C ALA A 32 -0.84 -2.65 7.73
N ASN A 33 -0.45 -3.50 8.68
CA ASN A 33 0.90 -4.00 8.72
C ASN A 33 1.22 -4.86 7.51
N GLY A 34 0.25 -5.60 7.02
CA GLY A 34 0.43 -6.42 5.83
C GLY A 34 0.80 -5.58 4.63
N TYR A 35 0.07 -4.48 4.42
CA TYR A 35 0.35 -3.61 3.30
C TYR A 35 1.67 -2.86 3.50
N ALA A 36 1.97 -2.48 4.74
CA ALA A 36 3.21 -1.79 5.03
C ALA A 36 4.42 -2.69 4.71
N LYS A 37 4.33 -3.95 5.10
CA LYS A 37 5.42 -4.87 4.83
C LYS A 37 5.57 -5.09 3.33
N MET A 38 4.45 -5.20 2.64
CA MET A 38 4.48 -5.40 1.21
C MET A 38 5.12 -4.22 0.52
N LEU A 39 4.81 -3.02 0.96
CA LEU A 39 5.37 -1.82 0.40
C LEU A 39 6.88 -1.79 0.58
N ARG A 40 7.36 -2.09 1.79
CA ARG A 40 8.78 -2.08 2.05
C ARG A 40 9.50 -3.18 1.27
N LYS A 41 8.84 -4.31 1.09
CA LYS A 41 9.46 -5.42 0.40
C LYS A 41 9.57 -5.17 -1.09
N ASN A 42 8.51 -4.67 -1.70
CA ASN A 42 8.47 -4.48 -3.13
C ASN A 42 9.03 -3.15 -3.59
N PHE A 43 8.95 -2.14 -2.77
CA PHE A 43 9.40 -0.80 -3.15
C PHE A 43 10.22 -0.16 -2.04
N PRO A 44 11.32 -0.79 -1.65
CA PRO A 44 12.11 -0.31 -0.51
C PRO A 44 12.70 1.08 -0.71
N ASP A 45 12.91 1.47 -1.96
CA ASP A 45 13.49 2.78 -2.22
C ASP A 45 12.43 3.87 -2.44
N SER A 46 11.18 3.49 -2.37
CA SER A 46 10.11 4.44 -2.61
C SER A 46 10.00 5.41 -1.46
N GLU A 47 9.67 6.65 -1.74
CA GLU A 47 9.50 7.61 -0.67
C GLU A 47 8.30 7.23 0.18
N TRP A 48 7.34 6.52 -0.38
CA TRP A 48 6.18 6.07 0.38
C TRP A 48 6.58 5.03 1.41
N ALA A 49 7.51 4.14 1.04
CA ALA A 49 8.01 3.16 1.98
C ALA A 49 8.78 3.86 3.10
N LYS A 50 9.50 4.91 2.75
CA LYS A 50 10.27 5.62 3.73
C LYS A 50 9.39 6.42 4.68
N LYS A 51 8.18 6.74 4.27
CA LYS A 51 7.25 7.45 5.12
C LYS A 51 6.62 6.54 6.16
N LEU A 52 6.72 5.23 5.98
CA LEU A 52 6.15 4.31 6.94
C LEU A 52 7.01 4.33 8.21
N LYS A 53 6.37 4.14 9.32
CA LYS A 53 7.08 4.17 10.61
C LYS A 53 7.43 2.82 11.15
#